data_ab48cdfa13e7ecc61df946307ee2accb
#
_entry.id   ab48cdfa13e7ecc61df946307ee2accb
#
_cell.length_a   1.000
_cell.length_b   1.000
_cell.length_c   1.000
_cell.angle_alpha   90.00
_cell.angle_beta   90.00
_cell.angle_gamma   90.00
#
_symmetry.space_group_name_H-M   'P 1'
#
loop_
_entity.id
_entity.type
_entity.pdbx_description
1 polymer ?
#
loop_
_entity_poly.entity_id
_entity_poly.type
_entity_poly.pdbx_seq_one_letter_code
_entity_poly.pdbx_strand_id
1 'polypeptide(L)'
;MKMKYLFLVCGMAALFTACQNENEPKVVSDKPGTSGDYRIIIEGEETDTQPSRSSGTIQFVGGTASGAGLYDGTAKAIVSATPDPGYEISYFYGGPDSEPKKYDNANGGASSFKVQIGGQDHLFHVGFKEKTGTFTINAGTGGTVSPSGQVAIQREVPFSIKATPNSGYEFTGWTVNSGNVTIANASSTSTTATLNSSSGTITAQFKQNKVNVYLSVNTRTESNGSGQIDYITYTITSSVQCSLNVSYYFTETTYRDNAQSEKDQWSQTFGSGDEIIRRINEDDGYGNGKRRTSEITKFVIICEGKTIYNGTSIPEDGTYGNYNIIRK
;
A
#
# COMPACT_ATOMS: atom_id res chain seq x y z
N MET A 1 -26.68 -5.49 -34.06
CA MET A 1 -26.49 -4.19 -34.73
C MET A 1 -25.05 -3.73 -34.46
N LYS A 2 -24.13 -3.92 -35.40
CA LYS A 2 -22.70 -3.66 -35.25
C LYS A 2 -22.41 -2.28 -35.83
N MET A 3 -21.94 -1.34 -35.00
CA MET A 3 -21.53 -0.02 -35.43
C MET A 3 -20.01 -0.02 -35.67
N LYS A 4 -19.62 0.18 -36.93
CA LYS A 4 -18.24 0.32 -37.38
C LYS A 4 -17.89 1.79 -37.34
N TYR A 5 -16.86 2.16 -36.56
CA TYR A 5 -16.26 3.49 -36.65
C TYR A 5 -15.18 3.51 -37.72
N LEU A 6 -15.39 4.39 -38.71
CA LEU A 6 -14.47 4.70 -39.79
C LEU A 6 -13.63 5.92 -39.37
N PHE A 7 -12.33 5.74 -39.14
CA PHE A 7 -11.40 6.86 -38.97
C PHE A 7 -10.89 7.33 -40.34
N LEU A 8 -11.22 8.56 -40.66
CA LEU A 8 -10.73 9.28 -41.85
C LEU A 8 -9.40 9.98 -41.45
N VAL A 9 -8.27 9.52 -41.98
CA VAL A 9 -6.98 10.20 -41.86
C VAL A 9 -6.80 11.15 -43.04
N CYS A 10 -6.82 12.45 -42.78
CA CYS A 10 -6.55 13.47 -43.78
C CYS A 10 -5.04 13.74 -43.87
N GLY A 11 -4.41 13.27 -44.95
CA GLY A 11 -2.99 13.53 -45.21
C GLY A 11 -2.79 14.90 -45.84
N MET A 12 -1.99 15.76 -45.21
CA MET A 12 -1.42 16.95 -45.86
C MET A 12 0.03 16.65 -46.25
N ALA A 13 0.27 16.49 -47.54
CA ALA A 13 1.61 16.47 -48.11
C ALA A 13 2.10 17.89 -48.34
N ALA A 14 3.09 18.35 -47.61
CA ALA A 14 3.83 19.58 -47.90
C ALA A 14 5.08 19.24 -48.73
N LEU A 15 5.08 19.64 -49.97
CA LEU A 15 6.22 19.62 -50.89
C LEU A 15 7.20 20.74 -50.52
N PHE A 16 8.36 20.40 -49.96
CA PHE A 16 9.51 21.31 -49.87
C PHE A 16 10.57 20.88 -50.87
N THR A 17 10.73 21.65 -51.94
CA THR A 17 11.90 21.60 -52.80
C THR A 17 13.04 22.39 -52.15
N ALA A 18 14.03 21.72 -51.60
CA ALA A 18 15.27 22.35 -51.12
C ALA A 18 16.38 22.22 -52.16
N CYS A 19 16.89 23.36 -52.61
CA CYS A 19 18.15 23.43 -53.39
C CYS A 19 19.32 22.92 -52.53
N GLN A 20 20.01 21.92 -52.98
CA GLN A 20 21.23 21.43 -52.32
C GLN A 20 22.42 22.33 -52.70
N ASN A 21 23.11 22.85 -51.69
CA ASN A 21 24.38 23.55 -51.81
C ASN A 21 25.49 22.50 -51.55
N GLU A 22 26.35 22.27 -52.54
CA GLU A 22 27.34 21.12 -52.57
C GLU A 22 28.51 21.24 -51.59
N ASN A 23 28.54 22.22 -50.66
CA ASN A 23 29.68 22.46 -49.77
C ASN A 23 29.35 22.47 -48.26
N GLU A 24 28.25 21.88 -47.81
CA GLU A 24 28.04 21.70 -46.36
C GLU A 24 28.67 20.37 -45.89
N PRO A 25 29.24 20.30 -44.67
CA PRO A 25 29.70 19.05 -44.09
C PRO A 25 28.51 18.11 -43.95
N LYS A 26 28.55 16.93 -44.57
CA LYS A 26 27.49 15.91 -44.52
C LYS A 26 27.10 15.65 -43.06
N VAL A 27 25.98 16.17 -42.64
CA VAL A 27 25.36 15.92 -41.35
C VAL A 27 25.07 14.43 -41.26
N VAL A 28 25.52 13.78 -40.17
CA VAL A 28 25.12 12.39 -39.87
C VAL A 28 23.58 12.40 -39.71
N SER A 29 22.90 11.79 -40.66
CA SER A 29 21.45 11.81 -40.69
C SER A 29 20.93 10.75 -39.70
N ASP A 30 20.18 11.18 -38.70
CA ASP A 30 19.37 10.26 -37.82
C ASP A 30 18.13 9.71 -38.55
N LYS A 31 17.94 10.09 -39.83
CA LYS A 31 16.87 9.56 -40.67
C LYS A 31 17.30 8.32 -41.40
N PRO A 32 16.41 7.29 -41.50
CA PRO A 32 16.67 6.10 -42.33
C PRO A 32 17.00 6.53 -43.75
N GLY A 33 18.01 5.90 -44.35
CA GLY A 33 18.34 6.09 -45.76
C GLY A 33 17.17 5.63 -46.64
N THR A 34 16.74 6.50 -47.53
CA THR A 34 15.67 6.19 -48.50
C THR A 34 16.17 5.98 -49.92
N SER A 35 17.47 6.25 -50.15
CA SER A 35 18.13 6.12 -51.44
C SER A 35 19.59 5.73 -51.25
N GLY A 36 20.13 4.96 -52.20
CA GLY A 36 21.49 4.46 -52.21
C GLY A 36 21.54 2.98 -52.67
N ASP A 37 22.76 2.50 -52.92
CA ASP A 37 22.98 1.15 -53.44
C ASP A 37 23.20 0.09 -52.35
N TYR A 38 23.50 0.55 -51.11
CA TYR A 38 23.87 -0.33 -49.97
C TYR A 38 22.85 -0.31 -48.88
N ARG A 39 22.63 -1.48 -48.22
CA ARG A 39 21.61 -1.67 -47.20
C ARG A 39 22.19 -1.76 -45.81
N ILE A 40 21.45 -1.21 -44.85
CA ILE A 40 21.48 -1.68 -43.47
C ILE A 40 20.20 -2.45 -43.21
N ILE A 41 20.32 -3.71 -42.79
CA ILE A 41 19.25 -4.61 -42.36
C ILE A 41 19.40 -4.79 -40.86
N ILE A 42 18.29 -4.72 -40.12
CA ILE A 42 18.24 -5.00 -38.67
C ILE A 42 17.21 -6.10 -38.45
N GLU A 43 17.60 -7.18 -37.77
CA GLU A 43 16.73 -8.32 -37.46
C GLU A 43 16.99 -8.87 -36.06
N GLY A 44 16.06 -9.67 -35.53
CA GLY A 44 16.26 -10.50 -34.34
C GLY A 44 16.99 -11.79 -34.69
N GLU A 45 17.47 -12.53 -33.70
CA GLU A 45 17.88 -13.92 -33.89
C GLU A 45 16.64 -14.79 -34.15
N GLU A 46 16.80 -15.99 -34.73
CA GLU A 46 15.74 -16.84 -35.29
C GLU A 46 14.53 -17.12 -34.38
N THR A 47 14.61 -16.83 -33.09
CA THR A 47 13.51 -17.01 -32.14
C THR A 47 12.60 -15.78 -31.97
N ASP A 48 13.05 -14.61 -32.45
CA ASP A 48 12.30 -13.36 -32.37
C ASP A 48 11.64 -13.05 -33.71
N THR A 49 10.36 -13.37 -33.80
CA THR A 49 9.58 -13.29 -35.03
C THR A 49 9.53 -11.90 -35.65
N GLN A 50 9.93 -11.86 -36.91
CA GLN A 50 9.75 -10.91 -37.98
C GLN A 50 10.71 -9.76 -38.13
N PRO A 51 11.63 -9.81 -39.07
CA PRO A 51 12.22 -8.62 -39.66
C PRO A 51 11.20 -7.97 -40.61
N SER A 52 10.69 -6.85 -40.26
CA SER A 52 10.08 -5.96 -41.23
C SER A 52 11.20 -5.33 -42.06
N ARG A 53 11.24 -5.57 -43.33
CA ARG A 53 12.16 -4.94 -44.31
C ARG A 53 11.79 -3.49 -44.56
N SER A 54 11.46 -2.73 -43.50
CA SER A 54 11.10 -1.33 -43.61
C SER A 54 12.28 -0.47 -43.22
N SER A 55 12.51 0.55 -44.03
CA SER A 55 13.41 1.64 -43.64
C SER A 55 12.84 2.35 -42.42
N GLY A 56 13.67 2.64 -41.43
CA GLY A 56 13.27 3.41 -40.27
C GLY A 56 13.45 2.68 -38.95
N THR A 57 12.43 2.83 -38.10
CA THR A 57 12.38 2.17 -36.78
C THR A 57 11.63 0.85 -36.90
N ILE A 58 12.24 -0.20 -36.36
CA ILE A 58 11.69 -1.57 -36.33
C ILE A 58 11.33 -1.89 -34.89
N GLN A 59 10.12 -2.40 -34.67
CA GLN A 59 9.63 -2.82 -33.37
C GLN A 59 9.99 -4.29 -33.13
N PHE A 60 10.57 -4.55 -31.94
CA PHE A 60 10.84 -5.89 -31.42
C PHE A 60 10.09 -6.10 -30.10
N VAL A 61 10.01 -7.31 -29.61
CA VAL A 61 9.56 -7.56 -28.26
C VAL A 61 10.55 -6.93 -27.27
N GLY A 62 10.07 -5.98 -26.47
CA GLY A 62 10.88 -5.31 -25.45
C GLY A 62 11.72 -4.12 -25.92
N GLY A 63 11.54 -3.62 -27.15
CA GLY A 63 12.22 -2.42 -27.61
C GLY A 63 12.14 -2.15 -29.09
N THR A 64 12.86 -1.11 -29.51
CA THR A 64 12.92 -0.68 -30.91
C THR A 64 14.37 -0.60 -31.38
N ALA A 65 14.58 -0.81 -32.69
CA ALA A 65 15.85 -0.49 -33.33
C ALA A 65 15.62 0.43 -34.51
N SER A 66 16.58 1.30 -34.80
CA SER A 66 16.49 2.25 -35.91
C SER A 66 17.80 2.31 -36.70
N GLY A 67 17.73 2.85 -37.93
CA GLY A 67 18.88 2.98 -38.82
C GLY A 67 18.89 1.98 -39.98
N ALA A 68 17.85 1.12 -40.09
CA ALA A 68 17.68 0.31 -41.29
C ALA A 68 17.33 1.16 -42.52
N GLY A 69 17.84 0.82 -43.70
CA GLY A 69 17.55 1.57 -44.91
C GLY A 69 18.57 1.42 -45.99
N LEU A 70 18.49 2.27 -47.04
CA LEU A 70 19.39 2.37 -48.17
C LEU A 70 20.32 3.57 -48.04
N TYR A 71 21.57 3.40 -48.31
CA TYR A 71 22.62 4.42 -48.10
C TYR A 71 23.61 4.45 -49.25
N ASP A 72 24.16 5.63 -49.53
CA ASP A 72 25.30 5.77 -50.42
C ASP A 72 26.56 5.12 -49.83
N GLY A 73 27.45 4.60 -50.67
CA GLY A 73 28.68 3.90 -50.23
C GLY A 73 29.63 4.74 -49.36
N THR A 74 29.56 6.07 -49.42
CA THR A 74 30.36 6.99 -48.60
C THR A 74 29.62 7.49 -47.33
N ALA A 75 28.36 7.11 -47.17
CA ALA A 75 27.55 7.61 -46.08
C ALA A 75 27.97 7.07 -44.71
N LYS A 76 27.58 7.82 -43.67
CA LYS A 76 27.64 7.39 -42.28
C LYS A 76 26.20 7.31 -41.77
N ALA A 77 25.84 6.17 -41.18
CA ALA A 77 24.57 5.93 -40.59
C ALA A 77 24.67 5.80 -39.04
N ILE A 78 23.57 6.06 -38.35
CA ILE A 78 23.44 5.69 -36.94
C ILE A 78 22.49 4.50 -36.88
N VAL A 79 22.96 3.42 -36.29
CA VAL A 79 22.12 2.25 -35.96
C VAL A 79 21.97 2.22 -34.44
N SER A 80 20.75 2.20 -33.94
CA SER A 80 20.50 2.28 -32.49
C SER A 80 19.44 1.28 -32.03
N ALA A 81 19.54 0.85 -30.78
CA ALA A 81 18.61 0.00 -30.08
C ALA A 81 18.12 0.73 -28.82
N THR A 82 16.80 0.79 -28.62
CA THR A 82 16.16 1.47 -27.50
C THR A 82 15.24 0.48 -26.78
N PRO A 83 15.61 0.03 -25.57
CA PRO A 83 14.76 -0.85 -24.77
C PRO A 83 13.47 -0.13 -24.31
N ASP A 84 12.38 -0.85 -24.23
CA ASP A 84 11.16 -0.44 -23.56
C ASP A 84 11.36 -0.45 -22.02
N PRO A 85 10.52 0.25 -21.25
CA PRO A 85 10.53 0.15 -19.78
C PRO A 85 10.44 -1.32 -19.32
N GLY A 86 11.31 -1.71 -18.40
CA GLY A 86 11.40 -3.08 -17.93
C GLY A 86 12.23 -4.04 -18.77
N TYR A 87 12.83 -3.56 -19.85
CA TYR A 87 13.71 -4.34 -20.71
C TYR A 87 15.14 -3.76 -20.75
N GLU A 88 16.09 -4.58 -21.15
CA GLU A 88 17.47 -4.20 -21.46
C GLU A 88 17.92 -4.86 -22.76
N ILE A 89 18.93 -4.28 -23.41
CA ILE A 89 19.50 -4.89 -24.60
C ILE A 89 20.18 -6.21 -24.18
N SER A 90 19.73 -7.31 -24.81
CA SER A 90 20.33 -8.64 -24.61
C SER A 90 21.56 -8.82 -25.48
N TYR A 91 21.44 -8.43 -26.74
CA TYR A 91 22.53 -8.40 -27.72
C TYR A 91 22.28 -7.28 -28.74
N PHE A 92 23.33 -6.68 -29.21
CA PHE A 92 23.29 -5.71 -30.30
C PHE A 92 24.65 -5.69 -31.00
N TYR A 93 24.69 -6.30 -32.15
CA TYR A 93 25.92 -6.40 -32.94
C TYR A 93 25.60 -6.43 -34.44
N GLY A 94 26.63 -6.17 -35.29
CA GLY A 94 26.48 -6.24 -36.72
C GLY A 94 27.72 -5.75 -37.46
N GLY A 95 27.63 -5.78 -38.77
CA GLY A 95 28.67 -5.33 -39.65
C GLY A 95 28.45 -5.79 -41.09
N PRO A 96 29.44 -5.55 -41.97
CA PRO A 96 29.43 -6.11 -43.31
C PRO A 96 29.77 -7.61 -43.26
N ASP A 97 29.41 -8.37 -44.30
CA ASP A 97 29.69 -9.81 -44.39
C ASP A 97 31.16 -10.17 -44.15
N SER A 98 32.09 -9.28 -44.50
CA SER A 98 33.51 -9.44 -44.24
C SER A 98 33.89 -9.36 -42.75
N GLU A 99 33.11 -8.64 -41.96
CA GLU A 99 33.29 -8.43 -40.51
C GLU A 99 31.94 -8.39 -39.78
N PRO A 100 31.24 -9.54 -39.62
CA PRO A 100 29.85 -9.57 -39.12
C PRO A 100 29.62 -9.02 -37.70
N LYS A 101 30.68 -8.90 -36.91
CA LYS A 101 30.70 -8.32 -35.55
C LYS A 101 31.60 -7.11 -35.41
N LYS A 102 31.77 -6.34 -36.48
CA LYS A 102 32.56 -5.11 -36.45
C LYS A 102 32.06 -4.11 -35.42
N TYR A 103 30.77 -4.06 -35.24
CA TYR A 103 30.05 -3.28 -34.22
C TYR A 103 29.44 -4.27 -33.22
N ASP A 104 29.85 -4.22 -31.97
CA ASP A 104 29.39 -5.16 -30.95
C ASP A 104 29.26 -4.45 -29.59
N ASN A 105 28.17 -4.66 -28.89
CA ASN A 105 27.93 -4.12 -27.56
C ASN A 105 28.38 -5.05 -26.41
N ALA A 106 28.96 -6.21 -26.72
CA ALA A 106 29.33 -7.24 -25.74
C ALA A 106 30.23 -6.72 -24.60
N ASN A 107 31.01 -5.67 -24.84
CA ASN A 107 31.98 -5.13 -23.87
C ASN A 107 31.64 -3.75 -23.30
N GLY A 108 30.43 -3.21 -23.49
CA GLY A 108 30.21 -1.86 -23.02
C GLY A 108 28.79 -1.34 -23.08
N GLY A 109 27.83 -2.16 -23.41
CA GLY A 109 26.41 -1.77 -23.38
C GLY A 109 26.04 -0.64 -24.35
N ALA A 110 26.77 -0.52 -25.48
CA ALA A 110 26.46 0.47 -26.50
C ALA A 110 25.05 0.28 -27.00
N SER A 111 24.23 1.35 -26.96
CA SER A 111 22.86 1.40 -27.50
C SER A 111 22.86 2.00 -28.93
N SER A 112 23.98 2.43 -29.46
CA SER A 112 24.07 2.96 -30.81
C SER A 112 25.48 2.83 -31.39
N PHE A 113 25.56 2.67 -32.72
CA PHE A 113 26.78 2.63 -33.49
C PHE A 113 26.76 3.67 -34.61
N LYS A 114 27.89 4.33 -34.84
CA LYS A 114 28.15 5.12 -36.03
C LYS A 114 28.74 4.22 -37.09
N VAL A 115 27.96 3.84 -38.09
CA VAL A 115 28.27 2.85 -39.12
C VAL A 115 28.79 3.58 -40.35
N GLN A 116 30.01 3.27 -40.76
CA GLN A 116 30.55 3.68 -42.07
C GLN A 116 30.13 2.64 -43.12
N ILE A 117 29.35 3.02 -44.12
CA ILE A 117 28.81 2.10 -45.13
C ILE A 117 29.96 1.45 -45.94
N GLY A 118 30.91 2.25 -46.41
CA GLY A 118 32.13 1.71 -47.06
C GLY A 118 31.89 0.88 -48.33
N GLY A 119 30.75 1.10 -48.98
CA GLY A 119 30.41 0.36 -50.21
C GLY A 119 30.02 -1.09 -49.98
N GLN A 120 29.47 -1.44 -48.83
CA GLN A 120 29.02 -2.81 -48.46
C GLN A 120 27.70 -2.79 -47.73
N ASP A 121 26.89 -3.83 -47.90
CA ASP A 121 25.71 -4.08 -47.08
C ASP A 121 26.10 -4.43 -45.63
N HIS A 122 25.26 -4.08 -44.68
CA HIS A 122 25.47 -4.36 -43.28
C HIS A 122 24.23 -5.08 -42.69
N LEU A 123 24.49 -6.11 -41.88
CA LEU A 123 23.49 -6.82 -41.13
C LEU A 123 23.70 -6.60 -39.64
N PHE A 124 22.65 -6.15 -38.93
CA PHE A 124 22.63 -5.99 -37.48
C PHE A 124 21.65 -6.93 -36.85
N HIS A 125 22.01 -7.51 -35.72
CA HIS A 125 21.17 -8.31 -34.86
C HIS A 125 20.91 -7.56 -33.57
N VAL A 126 19.65 -7.50 -33.14
CA VAL A 126 19.22 -6.86 -31.89
C VAL A 126 18.23 -7.74 -31.17
N GLY A 127 18.36 -7.83 -29.86
CA GLY A 127 17.41 -8.49 -28.99
C GLY A 127 17.34 -7.80 -27.63
N PHE A 128 16.19 -7.93 -27.00
CA PHE A 128 15.90 -7.37 -25.70
C PHE A 128 15.49 -8.49 -24.74
N LYS A 129 15.75 -8.33 -23.46
CA LYS A 129 15.31 -9.24 -22.40
C LYS A 129 14.73 -8.46 -21.23
N GLU A 130 13.83 -9.10 -20.50
CA GLU A 130 13.24 -8.49 -19.30
C GLU A 130 14.31 -8.23 -18.23
N LYS A 131 14.27 -7.04 -17.63
CA LYS A 131 14.97 -6.75 -16.38
C LYS A 131 14.18 -7.37 -15.25
N THR A 132 14.64 -8.43 -14.66
CA THR A 132 14.00 -9.06 -13.49
C THR A 132 14.60 -8.56 -12.19
N GLY A 133 13.82 -8.63 -11.13
CA GLY A 133 14.25 -8.28 -9.78
C GLY A 133 13.47 -9.06 -8.73
N THR A 134 14.00 -9.09 -7.51
CA THR A 134 13.39 -9.77 -6.37
C THR A 134 12.66 -8.76 -5.50
N PHE A 135 11.34 -8.91 -5.38
CA PHE A 135 10.50 -8.02 -4.60
C PHE A 135 9.91 -8.75 -3.41
N THR A 136 10.16 -8.25 -2.20
CA THR A 136 9.65 -8.81 -0.95
C THR A 136 8.53 -7.93 -0.41
N ILE A 137 7.36 -8.52 -0.19
CA ILE A 137 6.16 -7.82 0.26
C ILE A 137 5.73 -8.43 1.58
N ASN A 138 5.79 -7.63 2.64
CA ASN A 138 5.49 -8.05 4.01
C ASN A 138 4.22 -7.40 4.54
N ALA A 139 3.56 -8.08 5.46
CA ALA A 139 2.51 -7.51 6.29
C ALA A 139 3.03 -7.26 7.71
N GLY A 140 2.76 -6.08 8.24
CA GLY A 140 2.87 -5.81 9.67
C GLY A 140 1.78 -6.54 10.47
N THR A 141 1.88 -6.47 11.80
CA THR A 141 0.85 -7.04 12.69
C THR A 141 -0.51 -6.39 12.41
N GLY A 142 -1.55 -7.20 12.31
CA GLY A 142 -2.94 -6.73 12.15
C GLY A 142 -3.48 -6.78 10.74
N GLY A 143 -2.79 -7.41 9.79
CA GLY A 143 -3.32 -7.59 8.44
C GLY A 143 -2.53 -8.59 7.62
N THR A 144 -2.90 -8.70 6.35
CA THR A 144 -2.27 -9.56 5.34
C THR A 144 -2.01 -8.77 4.06
N VAL A 145 -1.15 -9.30 3.20
CA VAL A 145 -0.84 -8.73 1.88
C VAL A 145 -0.97 -9.77 0.78
N SER A 146 -1.22 -9.32 -0.43
CA SER A 146 -1.26 -10.16 -1.61
C SER A 146 -0.60 -9.42 -2.79
N PRO A 147 0.40 -10.02 -3.46
CA PRO A 147 1.09 -11.24 -3.05
C PRO A 147 1.88 -11.06 -1.75
N SER A 148 2.31 -12.14 -1.10
CA SER A 148 3.05 -12.11 0.16
C SER A 148 4.39 -12.82 0.02
N GLY A 149 5.42 -12.29 0.70
CA GLY A 149 6.75 -12.84 0.67
C GLY A 149 7.54 -12.39 -0.56
N GLN A 150 8.48 -13.22 -0.97
CA GLN A 150 9.40 -12.93 -2.05
C GLN A 150 8.83 -13.37 -3.40
N VAL A 151 8.81 -12.47 -4.37
CA VAL A 151 8.36 -12.71 -5.75
C VAL A 151 9.39 -12.17 -6.74
N ALA A 152 9.56 -12.87 -7.85
CA ALA A 152 10.31 -12.35 -8.99
C ALA A 152 9.36 -11.51 -9.84
N ILE A 153 9.74 -10.27 -10.15
CA ILE A 153 8.93 -9.34 -10.95
C ILE A 153 9.79 -8.67 -12.03
N GLN A 154 9.14 -8.17 -13.06
CA GLN A 154 9.77 -7.29 -14.02
C GLN A 154 10.02 -5.93 -13.38
N ARG A 155 11.25 -5.43 -13.49
CA ARG A 155 11.64 -4.11 -12.98
C ARG A 155 11.07 -3.01 -13.86
N GLU A 156 10.95 -1.81 -13.29
CA GLU A 156 10.50 -0.58 -13.99
C GLU A 156 9.06 -0.67 -14.54
N VAL A 157 8.32 -1.74 -14.19
CA VAL A 157 6.92 -1.97 -14.56
C VAL A 157 6.06 -1.96 -13.28
N PRO A 158 4.89 -1.29 -13.30
CA PRO A 158 3.99 -1.29 -12.15
C PRO A 158 3.47 -2.69 -11.81
N PHE A 159 3.65 -3.12 -10.57
CA PHE A 159 3.23 -4.40 -10.02
C PHE A 159 2.12 -4.19 -8.98
N SER A 160 1.01 -4.90 -9.12
CA SER A 160 -0.16 -4.75 -8.23
C SER A 160 0.09 -5.35 -6.85
N ILE A 161 -0.23 -4.58 -5.81
CA ILE A 161 -0.14 -4.99 -4.41
C ILE A 161 -1.44 -4.65 -3.68
N LYS A 162 -1.80 -5.50 -2.71
CA LYS A 162 -3.01 -5.31 -1.90
C LYS A 162 -2.73 -5.64 -0.44
N ALA A 163 -3.17 -4.77 0.46
CA ALA A 163 -3.21 -4.99 1.90
C ALA A 163 -4.65 -5.27 2.34
N THR A 164 -4.84 -6.17 3.30
CA THR A 164 -6.16 -6.49 3.87
C THR A 164 -6.04 -6.45 5.39
N PRO A 165 -6.63 -5.43 6.06
CA PRO A 165 -6.67 -5.37 7.51
C PRO A 165 -7.48 -6.55 8.10
N ASN A 166 -7.03 -7.09 9.22
CA ASN A 166 -7.79 -8.03 10.03
C ASN A 166 -8.92 -7.29 10.77
N SER A 167 -9.90 -8.05 11.28
CA SER A 167 -10.95 -7.48 12.13
C SER A 167 -10.35 -6.71 13.31
N GLY A 168 -10.84 -5.51 13.57
CA GLY A 168 -10.33 -4.62 14.62
C GLY A 168 -9.03 -3.88 14.28
N TYR A 169 -8.58 -3.92 13.02
CA TYR A 169 -7.43 -3.15 12.55
C TYR A 169 -7.79 -2.28 11.36
N GLU A 170 -7.04 -1.23 11.16
CA GLU A 170 -7.10 -0.39 9.96
C GLU A 170 -5.71 -0.32 9.30
N PHE A 171 -5.71 -0.20 8.00
CA PHE A 171 -4.49 0.01 7.23
C PHE A 171 -4.01 1.46 7.39
N THR A 172 -2.71 1.65 7.66
CA THR A 172 -2.12 2.98 7.86
C THR A 172 -1.20 3.41 6.72
N GLY A 173 -0.74 2.46 5.91
CA GLY A 173 0.09 2.79 4.75
C GLY A 173 1.07 1.70 4.40
N TRP A 174 1.74 1.90 3.25
CA TRP A 174 2.87 1.12 2.79
C TRP A 174 4.18 1.83 3.13
N THR A 175 5.17 1.08 3.59
CA THR A 175 6.53 1.57 3.89
C THR A 175 7.54 0.85 3.02
N VAL A 176 8.45 1.59 2.38
CA VAL A 176 9.62 1.03 1.69
C VAL A 176 10.71 0.79 2.74
N ASN A 177 11.13 -0.47 2.90
CA ASN A 177 12.16 -0.86 3.86
C ASN A 177 13.55 -0.91 3.22
N SER A 178 13.64 -1.31 1.95
CA SER A 178 14.89 -1.38 1.21
C SER A 178 14.66 -1.32 -0.30
N GLY A 179 15.72 -1.01 -1.05
CA GLY A 179 15.72 -0.91 -2.49
C GLY A 179 15.13 0.40 -3.01
N ASN A 180 15.23 0.60 -4.33
CA ASN A 180 14.60 1.73 -5.01
C ASN A 180 13.20 1.28 -5.47
N VAL A 181 12.18 1.59 -4.68
CA VAL A 181 10.77 1.24 -4.94
C VAL A 181 9.91 2.49 -4.94
N THR A 182 9.10 2.66 -5.97
CA THR A 182 8.10 3.72 -6.06
C THR A 182 6.71 3.12 -5.85
N ILE A 183 5.96 3.62 -4.87
CA ILE A 183 4.58 3.21 -4.61
C ILE A 183 3.65 4.31 -5.12
N ALA A 184 2.70 3.97 -6.01
CA ALA A 184 1.83 4.95 -6.66
C ALA A 184 0.93 5.68 -5.65
N ASN A 185 0.38 4.97 -4.67
CA ASN A 185 -0.37 5.54 -3.56
C ASN A 185 -0.12 4.72 -2.28
N ALA A 186 0.78 5.22 -1.43
CA ALA A 186 1.15 4.53 -0.20
C ALA A 186 0.02 4.47 0.85
N SER A 187 -1.01 5.31 0.74
CA SER A 187 -2.16 5.33 1.66
C SER A 187 -3.32 4.45 1.21
N SER A 188 -3.26 3.84 0.01
CA SER A 188 -4.31 2.96 -0.49
C SER A 188 -4.01 1.49 -0.18
N THR A 189 -5.02 0.75 0.27
CA THR A 189 -4.93 -0.70 0.48
C THR A 189 -4.69 -1.47 -0.82
N SER A 190 -5.10 -0.92 -1.97
CA SER A 190 -4.87 -1.50 -3.29
C SER A 190 -4.18 -0.47 -4.16
N THR A 191 -2.96 -0.76 -4.61
CA THR A 191 -2.12 0.15 -5.36
C THR A 191 -1.11 -0.63 -6.21
N THR A 192 -0.21 0.08 -6.87
CA THR A 192 0.93 -0.52 -7.56
C THR A 192 2.25 -0.06 -6.96
N ALA A 193 3.25 -0.91 -7.04
CA ALA A 193 4.63 -0.61 -6.70
C ALA A 193 5.53 -0.91 -7.91
N THR A 194 6.50 -0.04 -8.17
CA THR A 194 7.49 -0.21 -9.23
C THR A 194 8.86 -0.41 -8.61
N LEU A 195 9.49 -1.54 -8.90
CA LEU A 195 10.85 -1.86 -8.45
C LEU A 195 11.87 -1.36 -9.47
N ASN A 196 12.66 -0.36 -9.09
CA ASN A 196 13.68 0.25 -9.96
C ASN A 196 15.12 -0.27 -9.68
N SER A 197 15.27 -1.22 -8.76
CA SER A 197 16.54 -1.87 -8.38
C SER A 197 16.46 -3.39 -8.56
N SER A 198 17.58 -4.11 -8.42
CA SER A 198 17.59 -5.59 -8.51
C SER A 198 16.82 -6.27 -7.37
N SER A 199 16.64 -5.58 -6.26
CA SER A 199 15.84 -6.07 -5.12
C SER A 199 15.19 -4.92 -4.37
N GLY A 200 14.09 -5.22 -3.67
CA GLY A 200 13.39 -4.27 -2.83
C GLY A 200 12.46 -4.94 -1.84
N THR A 201 12.18 -4.25 -0.75
CA THR A 201 11.27 -4.73 0.29
C THR A 201 10.31 -3.63 0.71
N ILE A 202 9.04 -3.98 0.81
CA ILE A 202 7.99 -3.09 1.35
C ILE A 202 7.21 -3.81 2.44
N THR A 203 6.57 -3.03 3.32
CA THR A 203 5.71 -3.55 4.38
C THR A 203 4.40 -2.75 4.45
N ALA A 204 3.28 -3.46 4.47
CA ALA A 204 1.98 -2.88 4.81
C ALA A 204 1.89 -2.66 6.32
N GLN A 205 1.52 -1.46 6.74
CA GLN A 205 1.40 -1.09 8.15
C GLN A 205 -0.08 -1.07 8.55
N PHE A 206 -0.34 -1.55 9.76
CA PHE A 206 -1.68 -1.58 10.33
C PHE A 206 -1.64 -1.07 11.76
N LYS A 207 -2.73 -0.49 12.22
CA LYS A 207 -2.93 -0.15 13.64
C LYS A 207 -4.25 -0.75 14.13
N GLN A 208 -4.28 -1.12 15.40
CA GLN A 208 -5.49 -1.61 16.03
C GLN A 208 -6.46 -0.44 16.24
N ASN A 209 -7.73 -0.63 15.89
CA ASN A 209 -8.79 0.33 16.15
C ASN A 209 -9.07 0.42 17.65
N LYS A 210 -9.34 1.62 18.13
CA LYS A 210 -9.81 1.80 19.50
C LYS A 210 -11.28 1.38 19.61
N VAL A 211 -11.58 0.63 20.64
CA VAL A 211 -12.95 0.18 20.97
C VAL A 211 -13.58 1.16 21.97
N ASN A 212 -14.75 1.68 21.66
CA ASN A 212 -15.49 2.51 22.59
C ASN A 212 -16.27 1.64 23.58
N VAL A 213 -16.09 1.96 24.87
CA VAL A 213 -16.79 1.35 25.99
C VAL A 213 -17.61 2.45 26.67
N TYR A 214 -18.91 2.39 26.51
CA TYR A 214 -19.81 3.37 27.10
C TYR A 214 -20.22 2.90 28.49
N LEU A 215 -19.97 3.74 29.49
CA LEU A 215 -20.33 3.52 30.88
C LEU A 215 -21.39 4.54 31.31
N SER A 216 -22.58 4.07 31.58
CA SER A 216 -23.65 4.87 32.18
C SER A 216 -23.71 4.61 33.68
N VAL A 217 -23.82 5.67 34.44
CA VAL A 217 -23.93 5.62 35.91
C VAL A 217 -25.09 6.55 36.32
N ASN A 218 -26.18 5.96 36.77
CA ASN A 218 -27.38 6.70 37.19
C ASN A 218 -27.64 6.46 38.66
N THR A 219 -28.02 7.48 39.36
CA THR A 219 -28.47 7.40 40.75
C THR A 219 -29.95 7.82 40.82
N ARG A 220 -30.73 7.15 41.68
CA ARG A 220 -32.09 7.54 42.00
C ARG A 220 -32.33 7.39 43.47
N THR A 221 -33.16 8.29 44.02
CA THR A 221 -33.57 8.26 45.40
C THR A 221 -35.05 7.90 45.45
N GLU A 222 -35.42 6.95 46.30
CA GLU A 222 -36.79 6.59 46.59
C GLU A 222 -37.11 6.88 48.04
N SER A 223 -38.36 7.36 48.32
CA SER A 223 -38.85 7.51 49.69
C SER A 223 -39.54 6.22 50.13
N ASN A 224 -39.19 5.73 51.32
CA ASN A 224 -39.83 4.56 51.94
C ASN A 224 -40.85 4.92 53.02
N GLY A 225 -41.38 6.14 53.00
CA GLY A 225 -42.37 6.65 53.93
C GLY A 225 -41.83 7.39 55.18
N SER A 226 -40.69 7.00 55.69
CA SER A 226 -40.02 7.69 56.81
C SER A 226 -38.55 8.00 56.54
N GLY A 227 -38.02 7.55 55.40
CA GLY A 227 -36.63 7.76 55.06
C GLY A 227 -36.41 7.75 53.54
N GLN A 228 -35.15 7.68 53.15
CA GLN A 228 -34.70 7.70 51.76
C GLN A 228 -33.80 6.51 51.45
N ILE A 229 -33.92 5.99 50.24
CA ILE A 229 -33.08 4.92 49.74
C ILE A 229 -32.47 5.39 48.41
N ASP A 230 -31.16 5.42 48.35
CA ASP A 230 -30.45 5.71 47.10
C ASP A 230 -30.03 4.41 46.41
N TYR A 231 -30.32 4.39 45.13
CA TYR A 231 -29.92 3.32 44.23
C TYR A 231 -28.94 3.85 43.21
N ILE A 232 -27.99 3.01 42.81
CA ILE A 232 -27.10 3.26 41.71
C ILE A 232 -27.29 2.19 40.65
N THR A 233 -27.33 2.63 39.39
CA THR A 233 -27.43 1.75 38.23
C THR A 233 -26.17 1.92 37.37
N TYR A 234 -25.51 0.82 37.08
CA TYR A 234 -24.41 0.78 36.14
C TYR A 234 -24.83 0.06 34.87
N THR A 235 -24.55 0.65 33.73
CA THR A 235 -24.74 0.02 32.42
C THR A 235 -23.46 0.14 31.62
N ILE A 236 -22.97 -0.98 31.08
CA ILE A 236 -21.82 -0.98 30.19
C ILE A 236 -22.26 -1.46 28.81
N THR A 237 -21.87 -0.71 27.76
CA THR A 237 -22.19 -1.04 26.37
C THR A 237 -20.95 -0.89 25.50
N SER A 238 -20.64 -1.90 24.68
CA SER A 238 -19.50 -1.90 23.77
C SER A 238 -19.78 -2.80 22.58
N SER A 239 -19.03 -2.62 21.49
CA SER A 239 -19.02 -3.54 20.34
C SER A 239 -18.30 -4.87 20.62
N VAL A 240 -17.59 -4.96 21.74
CA VAL A 240 -16.92 -6.17 22.21
C VAL A 240 -17.48 -6.58 23.56
N GLN A 241 -17.27 -7.84 23.93
CA GLN A 241 -17.70 -8.32 25.22
C GLN A 241 -16.91 -7.66 26.34
N CYS A 242 -17.59 -6.90 27.17
CA CYS A 242 -17.04 -6.29 28.38
C CYS A 242 -17.82 -6.73 29.62
N SER A 243 -17.16 -6.74 30.76
CA SER A 243 -17.75 -6.99 32.07
C SER A 243 -17.29 -5.94 33.07
N LEU A 244 -18.12 -5.68 34.05
CA LEU A 244 -17.86 -4.75 35.13
C LEU A 244 -17.93 -5.47 36.48
N ASN A 245 -16.97 -5.18 37.34
CA ASN A 245 -16.95 -5.67 38.71
C ASN A 245 -16.78 -4.47 39.64
N VAL A 246 -17.75 -4.28 40.53
CA VAL A 246 -17.74 -3.17 41.48
C VAL A 246 -17.87 -3.73 42.89
N SER A 247 -16.94 -3.33 43.77
CA SER A 247 -16.96 -3.66 45.20
C SER A 247 -17.26 -2.45 46.02
N TYR A 248 -18.09 -2.59 47.00
CA TYR A 248 -18.47 -1.55 47.92
C TYR A 248 -18.08 -1.94 49.35
N TYR A 249 -17.75 -0.91 50.13
CA TYR A 249 -17.69 -0.94 51.58
C TYR A 249 -18.90 -0.19 52.11
N PHE A 250 -19.66 -0.83 53.02
CA PHE A 250 -20.82 -0.25 53.64
C PHE A 250 -20.56 0.07 55.10
N THR A 251 -20.98 1.23 55.55
CA THR A 251 -20.99 1.63 56.94
C THR A 251 -22.42 1.84 57.41
N GLU A 252 -22.79 1.14 58.42
CA GLU A 252 -24.13 1.27 59.03
C GLU A 252 -23.94 1.98 60.40
N THR A 253 -24.74 3.02 60.63
CA THR A 253 -24.77 3.75 61.90
C THR A 253 -26.19 3.74 62.46
N THR A 254 -26.34 3.57 63.74
CA THR A 254 -27.64 3.71 64.43
C THR A 254 -27.75 5.09 65.08
N TYR A 255 -28.90 5.75 64.95
CA TYR A 255 -29.10 7.10 65.51
C TYR A 255 -29.09 7.16 67.03
N ARG A 256 -29.27 6.00 67.69
CA ARG A 256 -29.33 5.97 69.17
C ARG A 256 -27.97 5.98 69.85
N ASP A 257 -26.97 5.35 69.26
CA ASP A 257 -25.73 5.08 69.97
C ASP A 257 -24.47 5.59 69.28
N ASN A 258 -24.60 6.28 68.14
CA ASN A 258 -23.48 6.62 67.29
C ASN A 258 -22.50 5.43 67.00
N ALA A 259 -22.99 4.21 67.28
CA ALA A 259 -22.20 3.02 67.12
C ALA A 259 -22.12 2.66 65.66
N GLN A 260 -20.92 2.67 65.13
CA GLN A 260 -20.65 2.11 63.80
C GLN A 260 -20.65 0.60 63.92
N SER A 261 -21.65 -0.02 63.34
CA SER A 261 -21.62 -1.47 63.07
C SER A 261 -21.39 -1.68 61.57
N GLU A 262 -20.42 -2.52 61.35
CA GLU A 262 -19.78 -2.91 60.18
C GLU A 262 -20.54 -3.78 59.20
N LYS A 263 -20.30 -3.84 57.96
CA LYS A 263 -19.34 -4.05 56.88
C LYS A 263 -19.74 -5.15 55.94
N ASP A 264 -20.43 -4.91 54.85
CA ASP A 264 -20.51 -5.88 53.79
C ASP A 264 -19.67 -5.43 52.59
N GLN A 265 -18.70 -6.23 52.23
CA GLN A 265 -18.05 -6.16 50.92
C GLN A 265 -18.93 -6.84 49.91
N TRP A 266 -19.37 -6.11 48.92
CA TRP A 266 -20.11 -6.69 47.84
C TRP A 266 -19.41 -6.50 46.52
N SER A 267 -19.43 -7.56 45.73
CA SER A 267 -18.82 -7.59 44.39
C SER A 267 -19.76 -8.30 43.43
N GLN A 268 -19.96 -7.74 42.27
CA GLN A 268 -20.71 -8.37 41.18
C GLN A 268 -20.06 -8.13 39.85
N THR A 269 -20.05 -9.17 39.02
CA THR A 269 -19.60 -9.13 37.62
C THR A 269 -20.84 -9.26 36.73
N PHE A 270 -20.89 -8.47 35.65
CA PHE A 270 -21.95 -8.52 34.68
C PHE A 270 -21.45 -8.29 33.27
N GLY A 271 -22.22 -8.73 32.28
CA GLY A 271 -21.89 -8.64 30.86
C GLY A 271 -22.15 -7.27 30.24
N SER A 272 -21.84 -7.14 28.96
CA SER A 272 -22.15 -5.93 28.20
C SER A 272 -23.68 -5.80 28.00
N GLY A 273 -24.20 -4.62 28.32
CA GLY A 273 -25.63 -4.30 28.25
C GLY A 273 -26.45 -4.70 29.47
N ASP A 274 -25.85 -5.38 30.44
CA ASP A 274 -26.53 -5.68 31.68
C ASP A 274 -26.63 -4.44 32.57
N GLU A 275 -27.73 -4.34 33.33
CA GLU A 275 -27.94 -3.30 34.34
C GLU A 275 -27.80 -3.88 35.74
N ILE A 276 -27.15 -3.10 36.62
CA ILE A 276 -27.16 -3.39 38.04
C ILE A 276 -27.81 -2.25 38.77
N ILE A 277 -28.83 -2.58 39.55
CA ILE A 277 -29.49 -1.67 40.49
C ILE A 277 -29.04 -2.07 41.88
N ARG A 278 -28.42 -1.16 42.61
CA ARG A 278 -27.96 -1.36 43.98
C ARG A 278 -28.48 -0.29 44.90
N ARG A 279 -28.96 -0.74 46.05
CA ARG A 279 -29.25 0.08 47.20
C ARG A 279 -27.91 0.48 47.84
N ILE A 280 -27.49 1.73 47.66
CA ILE A 280 -26.20 2.22 48.12
C ILE A 280 -26.26 2.94 49.44
N ASN A 281 -27.33 3.71 49.68
CA ASN A 281 -27.57 4.40 50.93
C ASN A 281 -29.00 4.15 51.39
N GLU A 282 -29.22 4.19 52.67
CA GLU A 282 -30.53 4.11 53.29
C GLU A 282 -30.56 4.98 54.54
N ASP A 283 -31.60 5.77 54.66
CA ASP A 283 -31.93 6.51 55.88
C ASP A 283 -33.39 6.25 56.20
N ASP A 284 -33.67 5.65 57.35
CA ASP A 284 -35.05 5.34 57.78
C ASP A 284 -35.64 6.41 58.69
N GLY A 285 -34.97 7.53 58.91
CA GLY A 285 -35.48 8.85 59.33
C GLY A 285 -36.07 9.00 60.70
N TYR A 286 -36.16 7.97 61.51
CA TYR A 286 -36.80 8.06 62.83
C TYR A 286 -36.04 7.34 63.94
N GLY A 287 -36.02 7.93 65.10
CA GLY A 287 -35.41 7.66 66.39
C GLY A 287 -34.81 6.31 66.80
N ASN A 288 -35.06 5.24 66.07
CA ASN A 288 -34.37 3.96 66.15
C ASN A 288 -33.72 3.57 64.82
N GLY A 289 -33.65 4.50 63.91
CA GLY A 289 -33.29 4.32 62.54
C GLY A 289 -31.83 4.02 62.29
N LYS A 290 -31.60 3.36 61.18
CA LYS A 290 -30.28 3.05 60.67
C LYS A 290 -29.97 3.90 59.44
N ARG A 291 -28.81 4.47 59.46
CA ARG A 291 -28.25 5.11 58.27
C ARG A 291 -27.16 4.24 57.70
N ARG A 292 -27.29 3.91 56.44
CA ARG A 292 -26.34 3.14 55.67
C ARG A 292 -25.71 4.04 54.63
N THR A 293 -24.40 4.07 54.58
CA THR A 293 -23.60 4.74 53.52
C THR A 293 -22.72 3.73 52.81
N SER A 294 -22.37 4.00 51.56
CA SER A 294 -21.48 3.14 50.80
C SER A 294 -20.33 3.92 50.17
N GLU A 295 -19.23 3.25 50.07
CA GLU A 295 -18.04 3.73 49.37
C GLU A 295 -17.55 2.68 48.39
N ILE A 296 -17.17 3.10 47.15
CA ILE A 296 -16.57 2.20 46.16
C ILE A 296 -15.13 1.91 46.60
N THR A 297 -14.85 0.64 46.84
CA THR A 297 -13.49 0.18 47.20
C THR A 297 -12.76 -0.39 46.00
N LYS A 298 -13.49 -0.85 44.98
CA LYS A 298 -12.90 -1.39 43.75
C LYS A 298 -13.86 -1.21 42.59
N PHE A 299 -13.31 -0.78 41.47
CA PHE A 299 -14.03 -0.66 40.20
C PHE A 299 -13.14 -1.25 39.09
N VAL A 300 -13.59 -2.31 38.43
CA VAL A 300 -12.81 -3.02 37.42
C VAL A 300 -13.63 -3.21 36.16
N ILE A 301 -13.08 -2.80 35.03
CA ILE A 301 -13.66 -3.08 33.70
C ILE A 301 -12.75 -4.05 32.99
N ILE A 302 -13.32 -5.15 32.49
CA ILE A 302 -12.63 -6.20 31.74
C ILE A 302 -13.28 -6.30 30.37
N CYS A 303 -12.53 -6.13 29.30
CA CYS A 303 -13.01 -6.31 27.93
C CYS A 303 -12.15 -7.36 27.23
N GLU A 304 -12.79 -8.32 26.56
CA GLU A 304 -12.11 -9.45 25.86
C GLU A 304 -11.09 -10.17 26.76
N GLY A 305 -11.41 -10.32 28.05
CA GLY A 305 -10.54 -10.97 29.04
C GLY A 305 -9.37 -10.11 29.54
N LYS A 306 -9.25 -8.86 29.08
CA LYS A 306 -8.21 -7.93 29.51
C LYS A 306 -8.80 -6.90 30.48
N THR A 307 -8.12 -6.67 31.59
CA THR A 307 -8.45 -5.56 32.48
C THR A 307 -8.04 -4.25 31.83
N ILE A 308 -9.05 -3.42 31.51
CA ILE A 308 -8.83 -2.10 30.88
C ILE A 308 -8.84 -0.96 31.92
N TYR A 309 -9.55 -1.16 33.04
CA TYR A 309 -9.54 -0.24 34.17
C TYR A 309 -9.55 -1.03 35.49
N ASN A 310 -8.78 -0.57 36.47
CA ASN A 310 -8.76 -1.11 37.82
C ASN A 310 -8.41 0.02 38.79
N GLY A 311 -9.43 0.52 39.49
CA GLY A 311 -9.31 1.65 40.42
C GLY A 311 -10.25 1.51 41.60
N THR A 312 -10.28 2.55 42.44
CA THR A 312 -11.16 2.70 43.61
C THR A 312 -12.27 3.71 43.37
N SER A 313 -12.42 4.17 42.14
CA SER A 313 -13.44 5.13 41.71
C SER A 313 -13.97 4.75 40.32
N ILE A 314 -15.09 5.36 39.96
CA ILE A 314 -15.61 5.27 38.58
C ILE A 314 -14.60 5.96 37.66
N PRO A 315 -14.19 5.33 36.54
CA PRO A 315 -13.24 5.94 35.62
C PRO A 315 -13.80 7.22 34.98
N GLU A 316 -12.95 8.18 34.73
CA GLU A 316 -13.26 9.32 33.88
C GLU A 316 -13.19 8.95 32.40
N ASP A 317 -13.72 9.83 31.54
CA ASP A 317 -13.56 9.71 30.09
C ASP A 317 -12.08 9.67 29.73
N GLY A 318 -11.71 8.72 28.89
CA GLY A 318 -10.31 8.60 28.55
C GLY A 318 -9.94 7.35 27.75
N THR A 319 -8.67 7.31 27.36
CA THR A 319 -8.09 6.18 26.63
C THR A 319 -7.35 5.26 27.59
N TYR A 320 -7.72 4.00 27.57
CA TYR A 320 -7.15 2.92 28.37
C TYR A 320 -6.66 1.81 27.44
N GLY A 321 -5.40 1.93 27.02
CA GLY A 321 -4.83 1.04 26.00
C GLY A 321 -5.54 1.20 24.64
N ASN A 322 -6.14 0.12 24.14
CA ASN A 322 -6.90 0.11 22.89
C ASN A 322 -8.39 0.42 23.07
N TYR A 323 -8.79 0.89 24.25
CA TYR A 323 -10.19 1.16 24.59
C TYR A 323 -10.36 2.63 24.97
N ASN A 324 -11.47 3.23 24.58
CA ASN A 324 -11.90 4.53 25.05
C ASN A 324 -13.09 4.30 25.99
N ILE A 325 -12.96 4.69 27.26
CA ILE A 325 -14.09 4.75 28.19
C ILE A 325 -14.79 6.09 27.99
N ILE A 326 -16.09 6.06 27.78
CA ILE A 326 -16.95 7.22 27.54
C ILE A 326 -18.11 7.14 28.53
N ARG A 327 -18.20 8.11 29.40
CA ARG A 327 -19.33 8.24 30.34
C ARG A 327 -20.55 8.83 29.62
N LYS A 328 -21.73 8.29 29.91
CA LYS A 328 -23.02 8.75 29.39
C LYS A 328 -23.94 9.19 30.50
#